data_33916cd9ad404380b074291ab726091c
#
_entry.id   33916cd9ad404380b074291ab726091c
#
_cell.length_a   1.000
_cell.length_b   1.000
_cell.length_c   1.000
_cell.angle_alpha   90.00
_cell.angle_beta   90.00
_cell.angle_gamma   90.00
#
_symmetry.space_group_name_H-M   'P 1'
#
loop_
_entity.id
_entity.type
_entity.pdbx_description
1 polymer ?
#
loop_
_entity_poly.entity_id
_entity_poly.type
_entity_poly.pdbx_seq_one_letter_code
_entity_poly.pdbx_strand_id
1 'polypeptide(L)'
;MPNTMNATNTMSATNTTNTTNTTGPTAATTAPATTAAPATAAPTPSTRTSDTARTAATAAFFRSLHVPGEPLVLPNAWDVVSARLVAGAGAAALATTSAGVAWSLGHGDGGHLARDEALAALGRIAEAVDIPVTADIETGYAEDPEGVAETVRRVLAVGIVGVNLEDGLRPVAEQTERLAAARAAADAAGVPLYLNARIDTHRLLPAGTRDRWLPETLERAHAYAAAGADGVFVLGTLRADEVRALTSASPVPVNVSAGPGSLPVAELAAAGAARISAGAALAEAAYGLAARAARELLTEGTTTSLEGGLDYPTLNSLLLATTEGTRPAP
;
A
#
# COMPACT_ATOMS: atom_id res chain seq x y z
N MET A 1 23.13 15.66 49.34
CA MET A 1 23.18 14.73 50.49
C MET A 1 22.17 13.67 50.23
N PRO A 2 22.58 12.40 50.19
CA PRO A 2 21.81 11.28 49.61
C PRO A 2 21.00 10.52 50.67
N ASN A 3 20.01 9.75 50.20
CA ASN A 3 19.61 8.59 50.99
C ASN A 3 19.28 7.41 50.04
N THR A 4 20.14 6.44 50.08
CA THR A 4 20.09 5.08 49.55
C THR A 4 19.21 4.20 50.43
N MET A 5 18.38 3.33 49.81
CA MET A 5 18.09 2.04 50.43
C MET A 5 17.92 0.95 49.34
N ASN A 6 18.81 0.01 49.45
CA ASN A 6 18.97 -1.26 48.72
C ASN A 6 18.12 -2.32 49.42
N ALA A 7 17.41 -3.17 48.69
CA ALA A 7 16.90 -4.41 49.26
C ALA A 7 16.94 -5.52 48.18
N THR A 8 18.02 -6.27 48.21
CA THR A 8 18.18 -7.61 47.62
C THR A 8 17.30 -8.62 48.38
N ASN A 9 16.55 -9.42 47.62
CA ASN A 9 15.98 -10.64 48.18
C ASN A 9 16.27 -11.85 47.26
N THR A 10 17.25 -12.63 47.73
CA THR A 10 17.60 -13.96 47.24
C THR A 10 16.72 -15.01 47.90
N MET A 11 16.07 -15.88 47.15
CA MET A 11 15.54 -17.12 47.72
C MET A 11 16.00 -18.35 46.92
N SER A 12 16.55 -19.25 47.72
CA SER A 12 17.28 -20.46 47.42
C SER A 12 16.38 -21.58 46.90
N ALA A 13 16.96 -22.38 46.04
CA ALA A 13 16.42 -23.64 45.53
C ALA A 13 16.58 -24.77 46.59
N THR A 14 15.56 -25.59 46.76
CA THR A 14 15.71 -26.94 47.39
C THR A 14 15.22 -28.01 46.44
N ASN A 15 16.15 -28.84 46.14
CA ASN A 15 16.06 -30.06 45.34
C ASN A 15 15.50 -31.20 46.19
N THR A 16 14.50 -31.96 45.72
CA THR A 16 14.16 -33.24 46.32
C THR A 16 13.87 -34.27 45.24
N THR A 17 14.82 -35.15 45.08
CA THR A 17 14.73 -36.37 44.30
C THR A 17 13.83 -37.41 44.99
N ASN A 18 12.92 -38.01 44.22
CA ASN A 18 12.36 -39.31 44.62
C ASN A 18 12.20 -40.20 43.39
N THR A 19 12.99 -41.25 43.36
CA THR A 19 12.99 -42.39 42.43
C THR A 19 12.02 -43.45 42.91
N THR A 20 11.04 -43.84 42.06
CA THR A 20 10.45 -45.18 42.14
C THR A 20 10.23 -45.74 40.74
N ASN A 21 10.87 -46.85 40.54
CA ASN A 21 10.90 -47.69 39.35
C ASN A 21 9.68 -48.63 39.37
N THR A 22 8.84 -48.66 38.31
CA THR A 22 7.92 -49.77 38.05
C THR A 22 7.79 -50.01 36.54
N THR A 23 8.18 -51.16 36.15
CA THR A 23 8.08 -51.78 34.82
C THR A 23 6.64 -52.18 34.49
N GLY A 24 6.13 -51.85 33.32
CA GLY A 24 4.88 -52.37 32.74
C GLY A 24 4.84 -52.13 31.22
N PRO A 25 4.09 -52.89 30.41
CA PRO A 25 4.49 -53.30 29.09
C PRO A 25 4.21 -52.33 27.96
N THR A 26 5.08 -52.40 26.96
CA THR A 26 5.05 -51.71 25.66
C THR A 26 3.75 -51.94 24.89
N ALA A 27 2.97 -50.89 24.68
CA ALA A 27 1.94 -50.83 23.63
C ALA A 27 2.47 -50.00 22.46
N ALA A 28 2.57 -50.61 21.31
CA ALA A 28 2.93 -49.94 20.06
C ALA A 28 1.79 -49.02 19.62
N THR A 29 2.00 -47.70 19.72
CA THR A 29 1.10 -46.71 19.20
C THR A 29 1.48 -46.39 17.75
N THR A 30 0.68 -46.84 16.80
CA THR A 30 0.74 -46.43 15.39
C THR A 30 0.42 -44.97 15.28
N ALA A 31 1.36 -44.18 14.78
CA ALA A 31 1.14 -42.76 14.44
C ALA A 31 0.08 -42.62 13.31
N PRO A 32 -0.83 -41.63 13.38
CA PRO A 32 -1.76 -41.37 12.29
C PRO A 32 -1.00 -40.83 11.08
N ALA A 33 -1.30 -41.38 9.92
CA ALA A 33 -0.79 -40.89 8.64
C ALA A 33 -1.20 -39.42 8.43
N THR A 34 -0.19 -38.56 8.27
CA THR A 34 -0.39 -37.18 7.89
C THR A 34 -0.96 -37.14 6.47
N THR A 35 -2.22 -36.84 6.32
CA THR A 35 -2.87 -36.58 5.03
C THR A 35 -2.28 -35.27 4.50
N ALA A 36 -1.47 -35.34 3.45
CA ALA A 36 -0.98 -34.18 2.73
C ALA A 36 -2.17 -33.39 2.18
N ALA A 37 -2.21 -32.09 2.42
CA ALA A 37 -3.18 -31.19 1.81
C ALA A 37 -3.07 -31.29 0.27
N PRO A 38 -4.19 -31.26 -0.48
CA PRO A 38 -4.14 -31.35 -1.92
C PRO A 38 -3.35 -30.16 -2.47
N ALA A 39 -2.34 -30.42 -3.27
CA ALA A 39 -1.60 -29.41 -4.02
C ALA A 39 -2.59 -28.65 -4.91
N THR A 40 -2.67 -27.33 -4.75
CA THR A 40 -3.48 -26.46 -5.59
C THR A 40 -3.00 -26.62 -7.03
N ALA A 41 -3.85 -27.15 -7.90
CA ALA A 41 -3.51 -27.37 -9.32
C ALA A 41 -3.15 -26.03 -9.98
N ALA A 42 -2.08 -26.01 -10.76
CA ALA A 42 -1.72 -24.83 -11.54
C ALA A 42 -2.87 -24.49 -12.52
N PRO A 43 -3.23 -23.21 -12.70
CA PRO A 43 -4.32 -22.80 -13.56
C PRO A 43 -4.06 -23.23 -15.01
N THR A 44 -5.11 -23.70 -15.70
CA THR A 44 -5.04 -24.10 -17.10
C THR A 44 -4.73 -22.92 -18.02
N PRO A 45 -4.16 -23.12 -19.22
CA PRO A 45 -3.90 -22.04 -20.18
C PRO A 45 -5.11 -21.15 -20.48
N SER A 46 -6.30 -21.72 -20.57
CA SER A 46 -7.56 -21.00 -20.86
C SER A 46 -7.96 -20.04 -19.71
N THR A 47 -7.82 -20.46 -18.46
CA THR A 47 -8.12 -19.58 -17.30
C THR A 47 -7.13 -18.43 -17.20
N ARG A 48 -5.85 -18.67 -17.46
CA ARG A 48 -4.82 -17.60 -17.47
C ARG A 48 -5.08 -16.54 -18.54
N THR A 49 -5.50 -16.94 -19.74
CA THR A 49 -5.81 -15.99 -20.82
C THR A 49 -7.02 -15.11 -20.48
N SER A 50 -8.06 -15.67 -19.86
CA SER A 50 -9.24 -14.91 -19.43
C SER A 50 -8.90 -13.93 -18.29
N ASP A 51 -8.05 -14.32 -17.37
CA ASP A 51 -7.63 -13.47 -16.26
C ASP A 51 -6.74 -12.31 -16.74
N THR A 52 -5.80 -12.56 -17.66
CA THR A 52 -4.99 -11.50 -18.28
C THR A 52 -5.85 -10.51 -19.06
N ALA A 53 -6.81 -10.97 -19.84
CA ALA A 53 -7.71 -10.09 -20.60
C ALA A 53 -8.57 -9.21 -19.68
N ARG A 54 -9.07 -9.77 -18.56
CA ARG A 54 -9.80 -9.01 -17.55
C ARG A 54 -8.91 -7.96 -16.88
N THR A 55 -7.72 -8.33 -16.46
CA THR A 55 -6.76 -7.40 -15.85
C THR A 55 -6.37 -6.28 -16.83
N ALA A 56 -6.16 -6.61 -18.13
CA ALA A 56 -5.87 -5.61 -19.15
C ALA A 56 -7.04 -4.63 -19.37
N ALA A 57 -8.28 -5.11 -19.38
CA ALA A 57 -9.46 -4.27 -19.49
C ALA A 57 -9.61 -3.35 -18.27
N THR A 58 -9.39 -3.87 -17.06
CA THR A 58 -9.40 -3.09 -15.80
C THR A 58 -8.29 -2.04 -15.82
N ALA A 59 -7.09 -2.36 -16.29
CA ALA A 59 -5.98 -1.42 -16.43
C ALA A 59 -6.29 -0.30 -17.42
N ALA A 60 -6.88 -0.64 -18.58
CA ALA A 60 -7.31 0.36 -19.58
C ALA A 60 -8.39 1.29 -19.02
N PHE A 61 -9.37 0.75 -18.28
CA PHE A 61 -10.38 1.56 -17.58
C PHE A 61 -9.72 2.45 -16.53
N PHE A 62 -8.85 1.92 -15.67
CA PHE A 62 -8.14 2.71 -14.65
C PHE A 62 -7.34 3.86 -15.28
N ARG A 63 -6.65 3.61 -16.40
CA ARG A 63 -5.94 4.65 -17.15
C ARG A 63 -6.88 5.77 -17.61
N SER A 64 -8.07 5.44 -18.10
CA SER A 64 -9.03 6.43 -18.61
C SER A 64 -9.59 7.37 -17.54
N LEU A 65 -9.45 7.03 -16.26
CA LEU A 65 -9.89 7.88 -15.14
C LEU A 65 -8.94 9.05 -14.86
N HIS A 66 -7.75 9.10 -15.46
CA HIS A 66 -6.75 10.14 -15.20
C HIS A 66 -6.91 11.31 -16.18
N VAL A 67 -7.89 12.18 -15.92
CA VAL A 67 -8.23 13.33 -16.78
C VAL A 67 -7.80 14.64 -16.12
N PRO A 68 -6.90 15.44 -16.75
CA PRO A 68 -6.52 16.75 -16.21
C PRO A 68 -7.75 17.65 -15.99
N GLY A 69 -7.89 18.22 -14.81
CA GLY A 69 -9.03 19.06 -14.41
C GLY A 69 -10.27 18.30 -13.92
N GLU A 70 -10.37 17.00 -14.21
CA GLU A 70 -11.40 16.10 -13.69
C GLU A 70 -10.72 14.94 -12.96
N PRO A 71 -10.03 15.17 -11.82
CA PRO A 71 -9.10 14.22 -11.26
C PRO A 71 -9.77 12.99 -10.70
N LEU A 72 -9.13 11.83 -10.89
CA LEU A 72 -9.40 10.64 -10.12
C LEU A 72 -9.01 10.88 -8.65
N VAL A 73 -9.99 10.88 -7.75
CA VAL A 73 -9.75 10.99 -6.31
C VAL A 73 -9.56 9.60 -5.73
N LEU A 74 -8.40 9.34 -5.13
CA LEU A 74 -8.00 8.06 -4.57
C LEU A 74 -7.79 8.16 -3.05
N PRO A 75 -8.79 7.84 -2.24
CA PRO A 75 -8.54 7.50 -0.83
C PRO A 75 -7.64 6.26 -0.78
N ASN A 76 -6.64 6.28 0.13
CA ASN A 76 -5.70 5.16 0.23
C ASN A 76 -6.12 4.17 1.31
N ALA A 77 -5.99 2.88 1.01
CA ALA A 77 -6.21 1.79 1.94
C ALA A 77 -4.89 1.10 2.33
N TRP A 78 -4.91 0.38 3.44
CA TRP A 78 -3.74 -0.33 3.97
C TRP A 78 -4.06 -1.76 4.43
N ASP A 79 -5.34 -2.12 4.48
CA ASP A 79 -5.83 -3.46 4.80
C ASP A 79 -7.18 -3.72 4.11
N VAL A 80 -7.71 -4.92 4.30
CA VAL A 80 -8.98 -5.36 3.72
C VAL A 80 -10.15 -4.49 4.20
N VAL A 81 -10.15 -4.11 5.48
CA VAL A 81 -11.25 -3.32 6.07
C VAL A 81 -11.27 -1.93 5.45
N SER A 82 -10.14 -1.23 5.46
CA SER A 82 -10.02 0.11 4.85
C SER A 82 -10.33 0.08 3.35
N ALA A 83 -9.91 -0.98 2.62
CA ALA A 83 -10.22 -1.13 1.20
C ALA A 83 -11.73 -1.21 0.94
N ARG A 84 -12.46 -2.00 1.73
CA ARG A 84 -13.90 -2.11 1.62
C ARG A 84 -14.66 -0.85 2.03
N LEU A 85 -14.18 -0.16 3.06
CA LEU A 85 -14.74 1.12 3.47
C LEU A 85 -14.59 2.16 2.35
N VAL A 86 -13.43 2.24 1.71
CA VAL A 86 -13.19 3.15 0.59
C VAL A 86 -14.06 2.78 -0.63
N ALA A 87 -14.14 1.50 -0.98
CA ALA A 87 -15.02 1.04 -2.06
C ALA A 87 -16.50 1.32 -1.76
N GLY A 88 -16.95 1.05 -0.53
CA GLY A 88 -18.31 1.32 -0.05
C GLY A 88 -18.67 2.81 -0.02
N ALA A 89 -17.67 3.70 0.10
CA ALA A 89 -17.85 5.13 -0.02
C ALA A 89 -18.04 5.61 -1.47
N GLY A 90 -17.97 4.71 -2.46
CA GLY A 90 -18.20 5.02 -3.88
C GLY A 90 -16.94 5.42 -4.64
N ALA A 91 -15.76 5.05 -4.17
CA ALA A 91 -14.52 5.31 -4.90
C ALA A 91 -14.51 4.57 -6.25
N ALA A 92 -14.14 5.26 -7.34
CA ALA A 92 -14.04 4.68 -8.67
C ALA A 92 -12.82 3.74 -8.83
N ALA A 93 -11.82 3.91 -7.99
CA ALA A 93 -10.63 3.07 -7.86
C ALA A 93 -10.03 3.22 -6.47
N LEU A 94 -9.12 2.33 -6.10
CA LEU A 94 -8.44 2.30 -4.81
C LEU A 94 -6.93 2.45 -5.00
N ALA A 95 -6.27 3.27 -4.19
CA ALA A 95 -4.83 3.24 -4.02
C ALA A 95 -4.45 2.57 -2.68
N THR A 96 -3.33 1.87 -2.63
CA THR A 96 -2.75 1.48 -1.34
C THR A 96 -1.76 2.54 -0.85
N THR A 97 -1.36 2.47 0.41
CA THR A 97 -0.27 3.26 0.99
C THR A 97 0.76 2.31 1.58
N SER A 98 2.03 2.41 1.12
CA SER A 98 3.14 1.61 1.64
C SER A 98 3.27 1.75 3.15
N ALA A 99 3.25 3.00 3.65
CA ALA A 99 3.33 3.30 5.07
C ALA A 99 2.23 2.62 5.89
N GLY A 100 0.96 2.78 5.47
CA GLY A 100 -0.17 2.14 6.17
C GLY A 100 -0.08 0.63 6.17
N VAL A 101 0.30 0.01 5.04
CA VAL A 101 0.52 -1.45 4.93
C VAL A 101 1.63 -1.89 5.87
N ALA A 102 2.79 -1.23 5.84
CA ALA A 102 3.92 -1.55 6.71
C ALA A 102 3.53 -1.44 8.20
N TRP A 103 2.88 -0.34 8.60
CA TRP A 103 2.44 -0.13 9.99
C TRP A 103 1.44 -1.18 10.45
N SER A 104 0.51 -1.61 9.59
CA SER A 104 -0.46 -2.65 9.93
C SER A 104 0.19 -4.02 10.17
N LEU A 105 1.37 -4.24 9.62
CA LEU A 105 2.19 -5.44 9.76
C LEU A 105 3.29 -5.31 10.81
N GLY A 106 3.37 -4.16 11.51
CA GLY A 106 4.34 -3.91 12.59
C GLY A 106 5.72 -3.46 12.11
N HIS A 107 5.82 -2.99 10.87
CA HIS A 107 7.07 -2.47 10.28
C HIS A 107 7.03 -0.95 10.10
N GLY A 108 8.21 -0.31 10.02
CA GLY A 108 8.35 1.06 9.54
C GLY A 108 8.17 1.13 8.02
N ASP A 109 7.83 2.32 7.50
CA ASP A 109 7.85 2.62 6.06
C ASP A 109 9.28 2.85 5.56
N GLY A 110 9.48 2.76 4.23
CA GLY A 110 10.76 3.07 3.60
C GLY A 110 11.74 1.90 3.52
N GLY A 111 11.31 0.77 2.99
CA GLY A 111 12.14 -0.40 2.72
C GLY A 111 12.31 -1.35 3.91
N HIS A 112 11.52 -1.19 4.97
CA HIS A 112 11.58 -2.06 6.15
C HIS A 112 10.61 -3.26 6.08
N LEU A 113 9.69 -3.28 5.12
CA LEU A 113 8.80 -4.40 4.85
C LEU A 113 9.38 -5.27 3.72
N ALA A 114 9.46 -6.57 3.93
CA ALA A 114 9.93 -7.49 2.91
C ALA A 114 8.94 -7.55 1.72
N ARG A 115 9.47 -7.65 0.50
CA ARG A 115 8.66 -7.70 -0.73
C ARG A 115 7.56 -8.74 -0.68
N ASP A 116 7.84 -9.94 -0.18
CA ASP A 116 6.86 -11.04 -0.14
C ASP A 116 5.70 -10.73 0.80
N GLU A 117 5.97 -10.10 1.94
CA GLU A 117 4.95 -9.67 2.89
C GLU A 117 4.10 -8.53 2.34
N ALA A 118 4.75 -7.54 1.71
CA ALA A 118 4.06 -6.45 1.02
C ALA A 118 3.11 -6.98 -0.06
N LEU A 119 3.60 -7.85 -0.95
CA LEU A 119 2.80 -8.43 -2.04
C LEU A 119 1.66 -9.32 -1.53
N ALA A 120 1.86 -10.04 -0.43
CA ALA A 120 0.79 -10.82 0.21
C ALA A 120 -0.31 -9.92 0.78
N ALA A 121 0.04 -8.78 1.37
CA ALA A 121 -0.93 -7.79 1.84
C ALA A 121 -1.68 -7.13 0.68
N LEU A 122 -0.96 -6.71 -0.36
CA LEU A 122 -1.53 -6.13 -1.57
C LEU A 122 -2.51 -7.08 -2.27
N GLY A 123 -2.18 -8.38 -2.34
CA GLY A 123 -3.09 -9.40 -2.89
C GLY A 123 -4.40 -9.49 -2.12
N ARG A 124 -4.34 -9.53 -0.78
CA ARG A 124 -5.55 -9.54 0.07
C ARG A 124 -6.42 -8.29 -0.12
N ILE A 125 -5.79 -7.13 -0.30
CA ILE A 125 -6.50 -5.86 -0.57
C ILE A 125 -7.17 -5.92 -1.94
N ALA A 126 -6.45 -6.35 -2.98
CA ALA A 126 -6.99 -6.44 -4.34
C ALA A 126 -8.15 -7.43 -4.46
N GLU A 127 -8.06 -8.59 -3.78
CA GLU A 127 -9.13 -9.59 -3.73
C GLU A 127 -10.40 -9.12 -2.98
N ALA A 128 -10.28 -8.11 -2.13
CA ALA A 128 -11.36 -7.65 -1.27
C ALA A 128 -12.34 -6.70 -1.96
N VAL A 129 -12.04 -6.20 -3.16
CA VAL A 129 -12.81 -5.16 -3.86
C VAL A 129 -12.93 -5.46 -5.35
N ASP A 130 -14.03 -5.00 -5.98
CA ASP A 130 -14.26 -5.16 -7.42
C ASP A 130 -13.81 -3.95 -8.26
N ILE A 131 -13.36 -2.86 -7.61
CA ILE A 131 -12.85 -1.66 -8.27
C ILE A 131 -11.35 -1.80 -8.57
N PRO A 132 -10.81 -1.07 -9.58
CA PRO A 132 -9.38 -1.09 -9.88
C PRO A 132 -8.51 -0.73 -8.67
N VAL A 133 -7.43 -1.48 -8.47
CA VAL A 133 -6.45 -1.21 -7.40
C VAL A 133 -5.11 -0.80 -7.99
N THR A 134 -4.54 0.29 -7.47
CA THR A 134 -3.15 0.72 -7.73
C THR A 134 -2.34 0.62 -6.45
N ALA A 135 -1.14 0.06 -6.52
CA ALA A 135 -0.28 -0.16 -5.35
C ALA A 135 0.83 0.88 -5.24
N ASP A 136 1.10 1.32 -4.03
CA ASP A 136 2.36 1.95 -3.69
C ASP A 136 3.40 0.85 -3.42
N ILE A 137 4.41 0.77 -4.28
CA ILE A 137 5.46 -0.24 -4.20
C ILE A 137 6.82 0.36 -3.80
N GLU A 138 6.79 1.51 -3.13
CA GLU A 138 8.01 2.21 -2.70
C GLU A 138 9.01 2.36 -3.86
N THR A 139 10.27 2.00 -3.63
CA THR A 139 11.32 1.96 -4.67
C THR A 139 11.29 0.65 -5.48
N GLY A 140 10.20 -0.12 -5.44
CA GLY A 140 10.04 -1.39 -6.16
C GLY A 140 10.45 -2.63 -5.35
N TYR A 141 10.71 -2.49 -4.05
CA TYR A 141 11.18 -3.58 -3.17
C TYR A 141 12.38 -4.35 -3.75
N ALA A 142 13.27 -3.64 -4.44
CA ALA A 142 14.42 -4.22 -5.12
C ALA A 142 15.55 -3.21 -5.26
N GLU A 143 16.78 -3.71 -5.36
CA GLU A 143 17.95 -2.86 -5.54
C GLU A 143 18.22 -2.52 -7.01
N ASP A 144 17.86 -3.41 -7.93
CA ASP A 144 18.14 -3.30 -9.35
C ASP A 144 16.87 -3.29 -10.23
N PRO A 145 16.97 -2.91 -11.52
CA PRO A 145 15.84 -2.87 -12.44
C PRO A 145 15.16 -4.22 -12.67
N GLU A 146 15.88 -5.34 -12.66
CA GLU A 146 15.29 -6.68 -12.85
C GLU A 146 14.43 -7.07 -11.65
N GLY A 147 14.87 -6.75 -10.44
CA GLY A 147 14.06 -6.94 -9.23
C GLY A 147 12.79 -6.10 -9.23
N VAL A 148 12.82 -4.87 -9.79
CA VAL A 148 11.61 -4.05 -10.01
C VAL A 148 10.68 -4.71 -11.03
N ALA A 149 11.22 -5.23 -12.13
CA ALA A 149 10.44 -5.96 -13.12
C ALA A 149 9.74 -7.18 -12.50
N GLU A 150 10.44 -7.92 -11.63
CA GLU A 150 9.86 -9.04 -10.89
C GLU A 150 8.74 -8.59 -9.94
N THR A 151 8.91 -7.49 -9.23
CA THR A 151 7.86 -6.92 -8.39
C THR A 151 6.62 -6.59 -9.22
N VAL A 152 6.78 -5.96 -10.40
CA VAL A 152 5.68 -5.64 -11.31
C VAL A 152 4.97 -6.90 -11.80
N ARG A 153 5.71 -7.94 -12.22
CA ARG A 153 5.11 -9.23 -12.62
C ARG A 153 4.21 -9.81 -11.52
N ARG A 154 4.67 -9.77 -10.28
CA ARG A 154 3.92 -10.27 -9.12
C ARG A 154 2.73 -9.40 -8.73
N VAL A 155 2.86 -8.09 -8.86
CA VAL A 155 1.75 -7.13 -8.66
C VAL A 155 0.63 -7.40 -9.66
N LEU A 156 0.96 -7.59 -10.93
CA LEU A 156 -0.01 -7.95 -11.98
C LEU A 156 -0.67 -9.30 -11.72
N ALA A 157 0.08 -10.28 -11.19
CA ALA A 157 -0.44 -11.61 -10.89
C ALA A 157 -1.53 -11.61 -9.80
N VAL A 158 -1.56 -10.59 -8.93
CA VAL A 158 -2.61 -10.41 -7.91
C VAL A 158 -3.72 -9.44 -8.37
N GLY A 159 -3.76 -9.06 -9.66
CA GLY A 159 -4.84 -8.26 -10.25
C GLY A 159 -4.72 -6.74 -10.05
N ILE A 160 -3.61 -6.25 -9.55
CA ILE A 160 -3.33 -4.82 -9.42
C ILE A 160 -2.98 -4.24 -10.79
N VAL A 161 -3.53 -3.06 -11.13
CA VAL A 161 -3.50 -2.48 -12.47
C VAL A 161 -2.74 -1.16 -12.57
N GLY A 162 -2.17 -0.69 -11.47
CA GLY A 162 -1.32 0.50 -11.43
C GLY A 162 -0.31 0.40 -10.30
N VAL A 163 0.79 1.14 -10.40
CA VAL A 163 1.79 1.24 -9.32
C VAL A 163 2.30 2.67 -9.18
N ASN A 164 2.61 3.08 -7.94
CA ASN A 164 3.55 4.17 -7.69
C ASN A 164 4.94 3.55 -7.54
N LEU A 165 5.93 4.11 -8.21
CA LEU A 165 7.34 3.76 -8.09
C LEU A 165 8.14 5.04 -7.81
N GLU A 166 8.68 5.18 -6.60
CA GLU A 166 9.35 6.39 -6.16
C GLU A 166 10.83 6.43 -6.52
N ASP A 167 11.34 7.65 -6.69
CA ASP A 167 12.75 7.87 -7.03
C ASP A 167 13.66 8.04 -5.81
N GLY A 168 13.15 8.51 -4.66
CA GLY A 168 13.95 8.78 -3.46
C GLY A 168 15.16 9.69 -3.76
N LEU A 169 15.05 10.56 -4.77
CA LEU A 169 16.13 11.39 -5.32
C LEU A 169 17.32 10.61 -5.91
N ARG A 170 17.12 9.37 -6.36
CA ARG A 170 18.13 8.66 -7.17
C ARG A 170 18.54 9.48 -8.39
N PRO A 171 19.72 9.24 -8.94
CA PRO A 171 20.09 9.76 -10.25
C PRO A 171 18.99 9.46 -11.29
N VAL A 172 18.68 10.45 -12.13
CA VAL A 172 17.61 10.34 -13.14
C VAL A 172 17.83 9.11 -14.03
N ALA A 173 19.07 8.86 -14.46
CA ALA A 173 19.41 7.72 -15.29
C ALA A 173 19.07 6.38 -14.63
N GLU A 174 19.40 6.21 -13.35
CA GLU A 174 19.08 4.99 -12.60
C GLU A 174 17.57 4.78 -12.47
N GLN A 175 16.81 5.84 -12.15
CA GLN A 175 15.36 5.72 -12.04
C GLN A 175 14.69 5.46 -13.39
N THR A 176 15.20 6.01 -14.50
CA THR A 176 14.67 5.72 -15.85
C THR A 176 14.88 4.26 -16.22
N GLU A 177 16.00 3.63 -15.89
CA GLU A 177 16.22 2.20 -16.11
C GLU A 177 15.21 1.34 -15.32
N ARG A 178 14.90 1.71 -14.08
CA ARG A 178 13.91 1.03 -13.24
C ARG A 178 12.49 1.17 -13.78
N LEU A 179 12.11 2.36 -14.24
CA LEU A 179 10.81 2.61 -14.88
C LEU A 179 10.69 1.86 -16.21
N ALA A 180 11.74 1.84 -17.03
CA ALA A 180 11.76 1.09 -18.28
C ALA A 180 11.62 -0.43 -18.06
N ALA A 181 12.27 -0.97 -17.02
CA ALA A 181 12.14 -2.38 -16.63
C ALA A 181 10.72 -2.71 -16.14
N ALA A 182 10.11 -1.83 -15.35
CA ALA A 182 8.71 -1.95 -14.91
C ALA A 182 7.74 -1.96 -16.12
N ARG A 183 7.93 -1.03 -17.07
CA ARG A 183 7.14 -0.96 -18.29
C ARG A 183 7.30 -2.22 -19.14
N ALA A 184 8.53 -2.66 -19.39
CA ALA A 184 8.81 -3.86 -20.18
C ALA A 184 8.17 -5.12 -19.54
N ALA A 185 8.17 -5.25 -18.23
CA ALA A 185 7.50 -6.34 -17.52
C ALA A 185 5.98 -6.32 -17.72
N ALA A 186 5.35 -5.15 -17.66
CA ALA A 186 3.92 -5.00 -17.89
C ALA A 186 3.54 -5.30 -19.37
N ASP A 187 4.32 -4.81 -20.31
CA ASP A 187 4.11 -5.03 -21.75
C ASP A 187 4.25 -6.52 -22.09
N ALA A 188 5.27 -7.19 -21.54
CA ALA A 188 5.45 -8.64 -21.69
C ALA A 188 4.29 -9.46 -21.10
N ALA A 189 3.63 -8.95 -20.05
CA ALA A 189 2.42 -9.55 -19.47
C ALA A 189 1.14 -9.24 -20.28
N GLY A 190 1.20 -8.35 -21.27
CA GLY A 190 0.05 -7.93 -22.06
C GLY A 190 -0.94 -7.04 -21.29
N VAL A 191 -0.52 -6.38 -20.21
CA VAL A 191 -1.36 -5.53 -19.39
C VAL A 191 -0.86 -4.08 -19.45
N PRO A 192 -1.70 -3.11 -19.84
CA PRO A 192 -1.35 -1.69 -19.88
C PRO A 192 -1.33 -1.09 -18.46
N LEU A 193 -0.45 -1.61 -17.60
CA LEU A 193 -0.27 -1.15 -16.21
C LEU A 193 -0.08 0.37 -16.17
N TYR A 194 -0.79 1.07 -15.29
CA TYR A 194 -0.56 2.49 -15.07
C TYR A 194 0.66 2.71 -14.17
N LEU A 195 1.75 3.17 -14.78
CA LEU A 195 3.00 3.46 -14.09
C LEU A 195 3.05 4.92 -13.67
N ASN A 196 2.84 5.19 -12.39
CA ASN A 196 2.85 6.51 -11.77
C ASN A 196 4.23 6.75 -11.13
N ALA A 197 5.11 7.48 -11.80
CA ALA A 197 6.45 7.76 -11.30
C ALA A 197 6.37 8.81 -10.17
N ARG A 198 6.70 8.43 -8.95
CA ARG A 198 6.76 9.37 -7.82
C ARG A 198 8.10 10.10 -7.83
N ILE A 199 8.01 11.43 -7.71
CA ILE A 199 9.14 12.36 -7.69
C ILE A 199 9.19 13.02 -6.32
N ASP A 200 10.27 12.80 -5.60
CA ASP A 200 10.41 13.24 -4.20
C ASP A 200 11.12 14.59 -4.02
N THR A 201 11.38 15.33 -5.10
CA THR A 201 12.10 16.63 -5.06
C THR A 201 11.47 17.62 -4.10
N HIS A 202 10.15 17.81 -4.12
CA HIS A 202 9.46 18.74 -3.23
C HIS A 202 9.60 18.36 -1.75
N ARG A 203 9.64 17.06 -1.45
CA ARG A 203 9.73 16.53 -0.08
C ARG A 203 11.16 16.45 0.45
N LEU A 204 12.12 16.02 -0.38
CA LEU A 204 13.45 15.62 0.06
C LEU A 204 14.54 16.62 -0.26
N LEU A 205 14.33 17.58 -1.16
CA LEU A 205 15.33 18.61 -1.39
C LEU A 205 15.52 19.46 -0.13
N PRO A 206 16.79 19.85 0.20
CA PRO A 206 17.09 20.61 1.39
C PRO A 206 16.32 21.93 1.46
N ALA A 207 15.94 22.35 2.67
CA ALA A 207 15.40 23.66 2.91
C ALA A 207 16.39 24.75 2.40
N GLY A 208 15.91 25.74 1.64
CA GLY A 208 16.77 26.75 0.99
C GLY A 208 17.07 26.47 -0.48
N THR A 209 16.71 25.30 -1.02
CA THR A 209 16.76 25.00 -2.47
C THR A 209 15.37 24.97 -3.10
N ARG A 210 14.39 25.64 -2.46
CA ARG A 210 12.99 25.61 -2.88
C ARG A 210 12.74 26.22 -4.27
N ASP A 211 13.60 27.09 -4.74
CA ASP A 211 13.59 27.63 -6.10
C ASP A 211 13.98 26.60 -7.17
N ARG A 212 14.65 25.52 -6.77
CA ARG A 212 15.13 24.46 -7.67
C ARG A 212 14.16 23.28 -7.80
N TRP A 213 13.23 23.11 -6.85
CA TRP A 213 12.40 21.89 -6.83
C TRP A 213 11.54 21.74 -8.10
N LEU A 214 10.94 22.82 -8.60
CA LEU A 214 10.09 22.73 -9.78
C LEU A 214 10.86 22.43 -11.07
N PRO A 215 11.99 23.10 -11.41
CA PRO A 215 12.83 22.71 -12.53
C PRO A 215 13.33 21.26 -12.44
N GLU A 216 13.83 20.81 -11.28
CA GLU A 216 14.29 19.43 -11.11
C GLU A 216 13.14 18.42 -11.19
N THR A 217 11.95 18.77 -10.69
CA THR A 217 10.75 17.92 -10.83
C THR A 217 10.37 17.76 -12.31
N LEU A 218 10.37 18.85 -13.09
CA LEU A 218 10.01 18.80 -14.50
C LEU A 218 11.05 18.05 -15.35
N GLU A 219 12.35 18.20 -15.06
CA GLU A 219 13.41 17.42 -15.69
C GLU A 219 13.15 15.91 -15.49
N ARG A 220 12.88 15.51 -14.24
CA ARG A 220 12.53 14.11 -13.89
C ARG A 220 11.25 13.67 -14.58
N ALA A 221 10.20 14.50 -14.57
CA ALA A 221 8.93 14.18 -15.21
C ALA A 221 9.09 13.87 -16.71
N HIS A 222 9.88 14.67 -17.43
CA HIS A 222 10.18 14.42 -18.85
C HIS A 222 10.98 13.12 -19.05
N ALA A 223 12.01 12.89 -18.25
CA ALA A 223 12.82 11.68 -18.34
C ALA A 223 12.00 10.42 -18.02
N TYR A 224 11.14 10.48 -16.99
CA TYR A 224 10.31 9.35 -16.56
C TYR A 224 9.19 9.04 -17.56
N ALA A 225 8.58 10.07 -18.15
CA ALA A 225 7.62 9.90 -19.23
C ALA A 225 8.28 9.20 -20.45
N ALA A 226 9.48 9.63 -20.83
CA ALA A 226 10.24 9.00 -21.90
C ALA A 226 10.62 7.53 -21.58
N ALA A 227 10.77 7.17 -20.30
CA ALA A 227 11.03 5.81 -19.83
C ALA A 227 9.75 4.96 -19.69
N GLY A 228 8.56 5.49 -20.02
CA GLY A 228 7.31 4.76 -20.05
C GLY A 228 6.39 4.98 -18.85
N ALA A 229 6.62 6.01 -18.03
CA ALA A 229 5.65 6.42 -17.03
C ALA A 229 4.40 7.01 -17.68
N ASP A 230 3.22 6.66 -17.15
CA ASP A 230 1.91 7.15 -17.62
C ASP A 230 1.45 8.40 -16.89
N GLY A 231 2.01 8.65 -15.72
CA GLY A 231 1.78 9.82 -14.90
C GLY A 231 2.96 10.06 -13.97
N VAL A 232 2.99 11.24 -13.37
CA VAL A 232 3.95 11.58 -12.34
C VAL A 232 3.24 11.96 -11.05
N PHE A 233 3.82 11.60 -9.92
CA PHE A 233 3.31 11.91 -8.59
C PHE A 233 4.31 12.79 -7.85
N VAL A 234 3.93 14.02 -7.54
CA VAL A 234 4.74 14.93 -6.73
C VAL A 234 4.22 14.91 -5.30
N LEU A 235 4.98 14.28 -4.41
CA LEU A 235 4.60 14.14 -3.02
C LEU A 235 4.91 15.41 -2.22
N GLY A 236 3.89 15.95 -1.57
CA GLY A 236 3.99 17.11 -0.69
C GLY A 236 2.74 17.99 -0.73
N THR A 237 2.71 19.00 0.16
CA THR A 237 1.65 20.00 0.19
C THR A 237 1.99 21.14 -0.77
N LEU A 238 1.32 21.18 -1.90
CA LEU A 238 1.56 22.16 -2.96
C LEU A 238 0.53 23.30 -2.93
N ARG A 239 0.96 24.51 -3.30
CA ARG A 239 0.09 25.65 -3.54
C ARG A 239 -0.54 25.56 -4.93
N ALA A 240 -1.65 26.28 -5.15
CA ALA A 240 -2.36 26.26 -6.43
C ALA A 240 -1.52 26.74 -7.63
N ASP A 241 -0.62 27.71 -7.40
CA ASP A 241 0.30 28.18 -8.43
C ASP A 241 1.37 27.14 -8.76
N GLU A 242 1.85 26.39 -7.77
CA GLU A 242 2.79 25.29 -7.95
C GLU A 242 2.16 24.12 -8.71
N VAL A 243 0.93 23.74 -8.36
CA VAL A 243 0.19 22.69 -9.09
C VAL A 243 -0.03 23.12 -10.55
N ARG A 244 -0.50 24.37 -10.80
CA ARG A 244 -0.66 24.87 -12.18
C ARG A 244 0.64 24.86 -12.97
N ALA A 245 1.75 25.26 -12.36
CA ALA A 245 3.06 25.23 -13.01
C ALA A 245 3.48 23.82 -13.41
N LEU A 246 3.26 22.83 -12.52
CA LEU A 246 3.53 21.42 -12.79
C LEU A 246 2.64 20.88 -13.90
N THR A 247 1.31 21.04 -13.79
CA THR A 247 0.34 20.44 -14.70
C THR A 247 0.42 21.02 -16.11
N SER A 248 0.79 22.30 -16.24
CA SER A 248 0.97 22.95 -17.55
C SER A 248 2.26 22.60 -18.26
N ALA A 249 3.29 22.13 -17.53
CA ALA A 249 4.60 21.82 -18.10
C ALA A 249 4.94 20.32 -18.07
N SER A 250 4.17 19.50 -17.35
CA SER A 250 4.36 18.05 -17.31
C SER A 250 3.94 17.40 -18.65
N PRO A 251 4.75 16.47 -19.20
CA PRO A 251 4.40 15.75 -20.43
C PRO A 251 3.30 14.69 -20.23
N VAL A 252 2.97 14.35 -18.96
CA VAL A 252 2.00 13.34 -18.58
C VAL A 252 1.10 13.82 -17.43
N PRO A 253 -0.05 13.17 -17.19
CA PRO A 253 -0.94 13.51 -16.07
C PRO A 253 -0.22 13.60 -14.73
N VAL A 254 -0.61 14.61 -13.92
CA VAL A 254 0.00 14.87 -12.61
C VAL A 254 -0.89 14.38 -11.49
N ASN A 255 -0.34 13.57 -10.60
CA ASN A 255 -0.89 13.24 -9.30
C ASN A 255 -0.33 14.18 -8.22
N VAL A 256 -1.21 14.67 -7.35
CA VAL A 256 -0.86 15.48 -6.17
C VAL A 256 -1.45 14.86 -4.90
N SER A 257 -0.93 15.26 -3.75
CA SER A 257 -1.39 14.77 -2.45
C SER A 257 -2.57 15.59 -1.92
N ALA A 258 -3.53 14.90 -1.28
CA ALA A 258 -4.53 15.47 -0.39
C ALA A 258 -4.30 14.99 1.04
N GLY A 259 -4.43 15.90 2.00
CA GLY A 259 -4.24 15.59 3.42
C GLY A 259 -4.33 16.85 4.26
N PRO A 260 -4.01 16.78 5.57
CA PRO A 260 -4.00 17.95 6.43
C PRO A 260 -3.13 19.08 5.85
N GLY A 261 -3.73 20.27 5.66
CA GLY A 261 -3.06 21.45 5.09
C GLY A 261 -3.01 21.51 3.56
N SER A 262 -3.48 20.50 2.83
CA SER A 262 -3.61 20.58 1.38
C SER A 262 -4.77 21.45 0.93
N LEU A 263 -4.74 21.87 -0.33
CA LEU A 263 -5.90 22.51 -0.97
C LEU A 263 -7.07 21.50 -1.08
N PRO A 264 -8.32 22.00 -1.10
CA PRO A 264 -9.49 21.19 -1.42
C PRO A 264 -9.38 20.55 -2.81
N VAL A 265 -10.01 19.38 -3.00
CA VAL A 265 -10.05 18.67 -4.28
C VAL A 265 -10.45 19.56 -5.45
N ALA A 266 -11.47 20.42 -5.28
CA ALA A 266 -11.94 21.32 -6.32
C ALA A 266 -10.87 22.33 -6.77
N GLU A 267 -10.03 22.81 -5.85
CA GLU A 267 -8.95 23.75 -6.19
C GLU A 267 -7.78 23.03 -6.88
N LEU A 268 -7.46 21.81 -6.45
CA LEU A 268 -6.46 20.97 -7.11
C LEU A 268 -6.90 20.58 -8.52
N ALA A 269 -8.19 20.27 -8.71
CA ALA A 269 -8.80 20.04 -10.02
C ALA A 269 -8.69 21.28 -10.92
N ALA A 270 -9.10 22.44 -10.42
CA ALA A 270 -9.02 23.71 -11.15
C ALA A 270 -7.56 24.11 -11.49
N ALA A 271 -6.58 23.57 -10.76
CA ALA A 271 -5.17 23.72 -11.05
C ALA A 271 -4.63 22.67 -12.06
N GLY A 272 -5.49 21.79 -12.60
CA GLY A 272 -5.16 20.83 -13.65
C GLY A 272 -4.68 19.45 -13.16
N ALA A 273 -4.80 19.13 -11.87
CA ALA A 273 -4.49 17.79 -11.38
C ALA A 273 -5.36 16.74 -12.10
N ALA A 274 -4.76 15.60 -12.44
CA ALA A 274 -5.45 14.46 -13.05
C ALA A 274 -5.69 13.31 -12.07
N ARG A 275 -4.98 13.31 -10.95
CA ARG A 275 -5.13 12.37 -9.85
C ARG A 275 -4.83 13.07 -8.53
N ILE A 276 -5.61 12.73 -7.51
CA ILE A 276 -5.44 13.24 -6.15
C ILE A 276 -5.49 12.03 -5.21
N SER A 277 -4.44 11.79 -4.45
CA SER A 277 -4.35 10.66 -3.53
C SER A 277 -4.06 11.11 -2.10
N ALA A 278 -4.62 10.38 -1.12
CA ALA A 278 -4.51 10.76 0.29
C ALA A 278 -3.23 10.23 0.98
N GLY A 279 -2.45 9.37 0.32
CA GLY A 279 -1.24 8.79 0.91
C GLY A 279 -1.55 8.07 2.24
N ALA A 280 -0.74 8.32 3.26
CA ALA A 280 -0.93 7.71 4.59
C ALA A 280 -1.97 8.42 5.47
N ALA A 281 -2.55 9.55 5.04
CA ALA A 281 -3.35 10.43 5.92
C ALA A 281 -4.55 9.73 6.57
N LEU A 282 -5.22 8.80 5.88
CA LEU A 282 -6.32 8.04 6.48
C LEU A 282 -5.83 7.06 7.56
N ALA A 283 -4.72 6.37 7.30
CA ALA A 283 -4.12 5.47 8.30
C ALA A 283 -3.61 6.25 9.52
N GLU A 284 -2.93 7.38 9.29
CA GLU A 284 -2.48 8.28 10.36
C GLU A 284 -3.66 8.76 11.22
N ALA A 285 -4.77 9.14 10.60
CA ALA A 285 -5.97 9.58 11.30
C ALA A 285 -6.58 8.43 12.13
N ALA A 286 -6.65 7.22 11.60
CA ALA A 286 -7.16 6.04 12.29
C ALA A 286 -6.29 5.65 13.49
N TYR A 287 -4.99 5.57 13.32
CA TYR A 287 -4.04 5.29 14.42
C TYR A 287 -4.00 6.44 15.43
N GLY A 288 -4.11 7.69 14.96
CA GLY A 288 -4.22 8.86 15.83
C GLY A 288 -5.49 8.83 16.70
N LEU A 289 -6.62 8.39 16.15
CA LEU A 289 -7.85 8.17 16.93
C LEU A 289 -7.63 7.08 17.99
N ALA A 290 -7.07 5.93 17.59
CA ALA A 290 -6.81 4.83 18.53
C ALA A 290 -5.91 5.26 19.69
N ALA A 291 -4.84 6.03 19.41
CA ALA A 291 -3.94 6.54 20.43
C ALA A 291 -4.62 7.54 21.40
N ARG A 292 -5.49 8.43 20.86
CA ARG A 292 -6.25 9.38 21.69
C ARG A 292 -7.25 8.65 22.59
N ALA A 293 -8.04 7.75 22.02
CA ALA A 293 -9.06 7.00 22.75
C ALA A 293 -8.46 6.10 23.85
N ALA A 294 -7.34 5.45 23.55
CA ALA A 294 -6.61 4.67 24.55
C ALA A 294 -6.11 5.55 25.72
N ARG A 295 -5.57 6.72 25.42
CA ARG A 295 -5.12 7.67 26.46
C ARG A 295 -6.30 8.15 27.32
N GLU A 296 -7.40 8.60 26.70
CA GLU A 296 -8.59 9.06 27.39
C GLU A 296 -9.13 7.97 28.34
N LEU A 297 -9.28 6.74 27.85
CA LEU A 297 -9.76 5.62 28.66
C LEU A 297 -8.86 5.35 29.87
N LEU A 298 -7.53 5.42 29.69
CA LEU A 298 -6.56 5.15 30.76
C LEU A 298 -6.39 6.29 31.77
N THR A 299 -6.58 7.54 31.35
CA THR A 299 -6.33 8.72 32.20
C THR A 299 -7.62 9.31 32.80
N GLU A 300 -8.70 9.33 32.02
CA GLU A 300 -9.95 10.01 32.39
C GLU A 300 -11.08 9.00 32.67
N GLY A 301 -10.97 7.77 32.19
CA GLY A 301 -11.99 6.74 32.30
C GLY A 301 -13.24 7.02 31.47
N THR A 302 -13.12 7.88 30.43
CA THR A 302 -14.20 8.22 29.51
C THR A 302 -13.95 7.63 28.11
N THR A 303 -14.93 7.70 27.20
CA THR A 303 -14.90 7.13 25.84
C THR A 303 -15.37 8.12 24.79
N THR A 304 -15.30 9.40 25.06
CA THR A 304 -15.80 10.47 24.17
C THR A 304 -15.10 10.48 22.81
N SER A 305 -13.81 10.15 22.79
CA SER A 305 -13.05 10.01 21.53
C SER A 305 -13.54 8.90 20.62
N LEU A 306 -14.36 7.96 21.10
CA LEU A 306 -14.93 6.86 20.30
C LEU A 306 -16.29 7.20 19.69
N GLU A 307 -16.87 8.36 20.01
CA GLU A 307 -18.13 8.80 19.43
C GLU A 307 -18.01 8.95 17.92
N GLY A 308 -19.05 8.50 17.17
CA GLY A 308 -19.05 8.51 15.71
C GLY A 308 -18.28 7.37 15.05
N GLY A 309 -17.73 6.42 15.81
CA GLY A 309 -17.17 5.19 15.28
C GLY A 309 -18.20 4.29 14.61
N LEU A 310 -17.75 3.43 13.69
CA LEU A 310 -18.60 2.39 13.12
C LEU A 310 -18.92 1.33 14.15
N ASP A 311 -20.19 0.88 14.22
CA ASP A 311 -20.60 -0.16 15.13
C ASP A 311 -20.12 -1.56 14.70
N TYR A 312 -20.11 -2.50 15.66
CA TYR A 312 -19.67 -3.87 15.42
C TYR A 312 -20.48 -4.57 14.31
N PRO A 313 -21.84 -4.53 14.27
CA PRO A 313 -22.61 -5.14 13.20
C PRO A 313 -22.24 -4.63 11.81
N THR A 314 -22.05 -3.32 11.66
CA THR A 314 -21.66 -2.69 10.38
C THR A 314 -20.31 -3.19 9.90
N LEU A 315 -19.27 -3.15 10.74
CA LEU A 315 -17.95 -3.66 10.38
C LEU A 315 -17.95 -5.16 10.12
N ASN A 316 -18.66 -5.93 10.93
CA ASN A 316 -18.69 -7.37 10.77
C ASN A 316 -19.43 -7.79 9.48
N SER A 317 -20.56 -7.15 9.15
CA SER A 317 -21.30 -7.42 7.91
C SER A 317 -20.49 -7.04 6.66
N LEU A 318 -19.72 -5.94 6.72
CA LEU A 318 -18.81 -5.55 5.65
C LEU A 318 -17.82 -6.66 5.28
N LEU A 319 -17.38 -7.46 6.26
CA LEU A 319 -16.42 -8.54 6.06
C LEU A 319 -17.06 -9.89 5.74
N LEU A 320 -18.25 -10.15 6.24
CA LEU A 320 -19.00 -11.39 5.98
C LEU A 320 -19.63 -11.45 4.58
N ALA A 321 -19.99 -10.33 3.99
CA ALA A 321 -20.64 -10.25 2.68
C ALA A 321 -19.82 -10.83 1.50
N THR A 322 -18.59 -11.26 1.73
CA THR A 322 -17.71 -11.87 0.71
C THR A 322 -17.77 -13.40 0.64
N THR A 323 -18.46 -14.06 1.55
CA THR A 323 -18.57 -15.53 1.54
C THR A 323 -19.75 -16.09 0.78
N GLU A 324 -20.75 -15.26 0.40
CA GLU A 324 -22.00 -15.75 -0.17
C GLU A 324 -22.46 -15.16 -1.52
N GLY A 325 -21.69 -14.41 -2.23
CA GLY A 325 -22.17 -14.04 -3.55
C GLY A 325 -21.61 -12.81 -4.20
N THR A 326 -20.66 -13.02 -5.05
CA THR A 326 -20.59 -12.49 -6.43
C THR A 326 -19.52 -13.23 -7.21
N ARG A 327 -19.70 -14.52 -7.35
CA ARG A 327 -19.08 -15.21 -8.49
C ARG A 327 -20.20 -15.26 -9.54
N PRO A 328 -20.16 -14.50 -10.65
CA PRO A 328 -21.07 -14.75 -11.74
C PRO A 328 -20.84 -16.21 -12.17
N ALA A 329 -21.96 -16.95 -12.28
CA ALA A 329 -21.95 -18.30 -12.81
C ALA A 329 -21.34 -18.32 -14.22
N PRO A 330 -20.72 -19.45 -14.62
CA PRO A 330 -19.95 -19.60 -15.83
C PRO A 330 -20.70 -19.27 -17.11
#